data_7d9ea285d791879106ea85e87b6a896b
#
_entry.id   7d9ea285d791879106ea85e87b6a896b
#
_cell.length_a   1.000
_cell.length_b   1.000
_cell.length_c   1.000
_cell.angle_alpha   90.00
_cell.angle_beta   90.00
_cell.angle_gamma   90.00
#
_symmetry.space_group_name_H-M   'P 1'
#
loop_
_entity.id
_entity.type
_entity.pdbx_description
1 polymer ?
#
loop_
_entity_poly.entity_id
_entity_poly.type
_entity_poly.pdbx_seq_one_letter_code
_entity_poly.pdbx_strand_id
1 'polypeptide(L)'
;MKLNYGIIGTGMMGCEHIRNLKKIPDVKIVAIADPNERSRKWAEDTCEDAFKLRLYEDYKELLAQEDIDVVVIASPNFTHIEVMRELFKTDKHVLLEKPMCTNLSDGIEVLEKSKKHKGVVWIGLEYRFMSPIQSLINHVNEIGNIKMLSIREHRFPFLEKVDNWNRFNEKTGGTLVEKCCHFFDLMNLMMPSKPIKIYASGGQDVNHLDERYDGKVPDIIDNSFVLIDYEDGERAMLDLCMFAEAGKYEQEIVLTGDRGKLETHIPGNEVLLTNRQEYSHRTVEIKEDSRVKEVGFHHGASYIEHLELIDCIKKGNQPLVDCQKGFDSIVLGLAAQESIKTGESINLNDFLKNEYEI
;
A
#
# COMPACT_ATOMS: atom_id res chain seq x y z
N MET A 1 -21.08 -8.82 16.28
CA MET A 1 -20.86 -9.95 15.33
C MET A 1 -19.40 -10.33 15.47
N LYS A 2 -19.11 -11.60 15.73
CA LYS A 2 -17.74 -12.10 15.80
C LYS A 2 -17.31 -12.49 14.40
N LEU A 3 -16.11 -12.06 13.97
CA LEU A 3 -15.59 -12.35 12.64
C LEU A 3 -14.44 -13.37 12.72
N ASN A 4 -14.52 -14.40 11.93
CA ASN A 4 -13.47 -15.41 11.77
C ASN A 4 -12.57 -15.03 10.59
N TYR A 5 -11.28 -14.94 10.83
CA TYR A 5 -10.28 -14.57 9.85
C TYR A 5 -9.46 -15.77 9.39
N GLY A 6 -9.19 -15.81 8.09
CA GLY A 6 -8.14 -16.63 7.48
C GLY A 6 -7.01 -15.75 6.97
N ILE A 7 -5.75 -16.20 7.09
CA ILE A 7 -4.58 -15.46 6.59
C ILE A 7 -3.89 -16.29 5.52
N ILE A 8 -3.72 -15.73 4.33
CA ILE A 8 -3.00 -16.35 3.20
C ILE A 8 -1.69 -15.59 3.00
N GLY A 9 -0.57 -16.30 3.10
CA GLY A 9 0.76 -15.70 3.14
C GLY A 9 1.12 -15.25 4.55
N THR A 10 2.04 -15.99 5.19
CA THR A 10 2.40 -15.82 6.60
C THR A 10 3.86 -15.40 6.78
N GLY A 11 4.36 -14.62 5.82
CA GLY A 11 5.61 -13.89 5.94
C GLY A 11 5.51 -12.72 6.93
N MET A 12 6.40 -11.75 6.79
CA MET A 12 6.50 -10.61 7.71
C MET A 12 5.17 -9.84 7.83
N MET A 13 4.50 -9.53 6.70
CA MET A 13 3.22 -8.80 6.71
C MET A 13 2.07 -9.65 7.26
N GLY A 14 1.99 -10.94 6.88
CA GLY A 14 0.99 -11.83 7.45
C GLY A 14 1.10 -11.95 8.98
N CYS A 15 2.32 -12.02 9.51
CA CYS A 15 2.55 -12.00 10.95
C CYS A 15 2.24 -10.65 11.60
N GLU A 16 2.41 -9.53 10.89
CA GLU A 16 1.97 -8.22 11.38
C GLU A 16 0.44 -8.16 11.48
N HIS A 17 -0.28 -8.60 10.46
CA HIS A 17 -1.74 -8.70 10.53
C HIS A 17 -2.22 -9.59 11.67
N ILE A 18 -1.56 -10.72 11.92
CA ILE A 18 -1.86 -11.59 13.07
C ILE A 18 -1.73 -10.82 14.39
N ARG A 19 -0.63 -10.07 14.60
CA ARG A 19 -0.44 -9.27 15.83
C ARG A 19 -1.54 -8.23 15.99
N ASN A 20 -1.88 -7.53 14.92
CA ASN A 20 -2.96 -6.54 14.91
C ASN A 20 -4.31 -7.17 15.28
N LEU A 21 -4.71 -8.22 14.59
CA LEU A 21 -6.00 -8.89 14.76
C LEU A 21 -6.19 -9.48 16.17
N LYS A 22 -5.11 -10.00 16.76
CA LYS A 22 -5.13 -10.51 18.17
C LYS A 22 -5.54 -9.45 19.20
N LYS A 23 -5.31 -8.17 18.91
CA LYS A 23 -5.66 -7.06 19.82
C LYS A 23 -7.07 -6.52 19.58
N ILE A 24 -7.79 -6.98 18.54
CA ILE A 24 -9.13 -6.50 18.19
C ILE A 24 -10.17 -7.41 18.84
N PRO A 25 -11.08 -6.86 19.68
CA PRO A 25 -12.19 -7.61 20.22
C PRO A 25 -13.10 -8.15 19.12
N ASP A 26 -13.77 -9.29 19.37
CA ASP A 26 -14.69 -9.92 18.42
C ASP A 26 -14.07 -10.42 17.10
N VAL A 27 -12.74 -10.51 17.02
CA VAL A 27 -12.02 -11.14 15.92
C VAL A 27 -11.40 -12.45 16.40
N LYS A 28 -11.38 -13.44 15.52
CA LYS A 28 -10.70 -14.70 15.75
C LYS A 28 -9.97 -15.14 14.49
N ILE A 29 -8.67 -15.41 14.59
CA ILE A 29 -7.92 -16.07 13.54
C ILE A 29 -8.17 -17.57 13.67
N VAL A 30 -8.75 -18.19 12.66
CA VAL A 30 -9.16 -19.60 12.67
C VAL A 30 -8.35 -20.48 11.72
N ALA A 31 -7.69 -19.87 10.72
CA ALA A 31 -6.89 -20.59 9.73
C ALA A 31 -5.77 -19.73 9.17
N ILE A 32 -4.68 -20.37 8.79
CA ILE A 32 -3.61 -19.77 7.99
C ILE A 32 -3.25 -20.69 6.83
N ALA A 33 -2.76 -20.12 5.73
CA ALA A 33 -2.25 -20.86 4.59
C ALA A 33 -0.95 -20.24 4.07
N ASP A 34 0.08 -21.06 3.93
CA ASP A 34 1.37 -20.69 3.33
C ASP A 34 2.07 -21.98 2.87
N PRO A 35 2.61 -22.07 1.64
CA PRO A 35 3.33 -23.26 1.20
C PRO A 35 4.63 -23.49 1.98
N ASN A 36 5.23 -22.45 2.54
CA ASN A 36 6.48 -22.53 3.29
C ASN A 36 6.24 -22.92 4.75
N GLU A 37 6.80 -24.06 5.17
CA GLU A 37 6.63 -24.59 6.53
C GLU A 37 7.17 -23.63 7.61
N ARG A 38 8.30 -22.95 7.35
CA ARG A 38 8.87 -21.99 8.30
C ARG A 38 7.96 -20.78 8.50
N SER A 39 7.32 -20.31 7.43
CA SER A 39 6.34 -19.23 7.50
C SER A 39 5.09 -19.65 8.29
N ARG A 40 4.57 -20.86 8.05
CA ARG A 40 3.45 -21.40 8.83
C ARG A 40 3.79 -21.50 10.32
N LYS A 41 5.00 -22.01 10.63
CA LYS A 41 5.45 -22.10 12.02
C LYS A 41 5.59 -20.75 12.69
N TRP A 42 6.14 -19.76 11.98
CA TRP A 42 6.25 -18.39 12.50
C TRP A 42 4.86 -17.78 12.80
N ALA A 43 3.89 -17.99 11.93
CA ALA A 43 2.52 -17.53 12.15
C ALA A 43 1.85 -18.26 13.34
N GLU A 44 2.04 -19.58 13.44
CA GLU A 44 1.54 -20.37 14.58
C GLU A 44 2.08 -19.83 15.91
N ASP A 45 3.40 -19.61 15.99
CA ASP A 45 4.06 -19.04 17.18
C ASP A 45 3.57 -17.60 17.46
N THR A 46 3.27 -16.81 16.42
CA THR A 46 2.73 -15.45 16.55
C THR A 46 1.30 -15.46 17.07
N CYS A 47 0.49 -16.48 16.73
CA CYS A 47 -0.89 -16.62 17.20
C CYS A 47 -1.00 -16.93 18.68
N GLU A 48 -0.02 -17.61 19.30
CA GLU A 48 0.03 -18.04 20.71
C GLU A 48 -1.08 -19.02 21.14
N ASP A 49 -2.29 -18.92 20.62
CA ASP A 49 -3.45 -19.80 20.89
C ASP A 49 -3.56 -20.93 19.85
N ALA A 50 -2.47 -21.64 19.60
CA ALA A 50 -2.32 -22.62 18.52
C ALA A 50 -3.30 -23.81 18.58
N PHE A 51 -3.95 -24.09 19.73
CA PHE A 51 -4.79 -25.28 19.91
C PHE A 51 -6.03 -25.37 19.02
N LYS A 52 -6.36 -24.30 18.25
CA LYS A 52 -7.53 -24.26 17.35
C LYS A 52 -7.23 -23.65 16.00
N LEU A 53 -5.97 -23.37 15.68
CA LEU A 53 -5.57 -22.80 14.40
C LEU A 53 -5.41 -23.92 13.37
N ARG A 54 -6.12 -23.81 12.27
CA ARG A 54 -5.95 -24.73 11.13
C ARG A 54 -4.84 -24.25 10.24
N LEU A 55 -3.94 -25.14 9.88
CA LEU A 55 -2.75 -24.87 9.06
C LEU A 55 -2.93 -25.55 7.70
N TYR A 56 -2.80 -24.80 6.62
CA TYR A 56 -2.90 -25.26 5.25
C TYR A 56 -1.62 -24.95 4.47
N GLU A 57 -1.26 -25.81 3.53
CA GLU A 57 -0.21 -25.54 2.54
C GLU A 57 -0.79 -24.82 1.33
N ASP A 58 -1.97 -25.25 0.88
CA ASP A 58 -2.70 -24.64 -0.23
C ASP A 58 -3.80 -23.69 0.28
N TYR A 59 -3.74 -22.43 -0.16
CA TYR A 59 -4.74 -21.42 0.16
C TYR A 59 -6.16 -21.78 -0.30
N LYS A 60 -6.30 -22.65 -1.29
CA LYS A 60 -7.61 -23.11 -1.76
C LYS A 60 -8.35 -23.89 -0.68
N GLU A 61 -7.61 -24.69 0.10
CA GLU A 61 -8.20 -25.42 1.24
C GLU A 61 -8.73 -24.47 2.31
N LEU A 62 -8.02 -23.35 2.56
CA LEU A 62 -8.48 -22.29 3.47
C LEU A 62 -9.73 -21.62 2.90
N LEU A 63 -9.74 -21.25 1.62
CA LEU A 63 -10.87 -20.57 0.98
C LEU A 63 -12.14 -21.44 0.95
N ALA A 64 -12.00 -22.77 0.92
CA ALA A 64 -13.10 -23.72 0.97
C ALA A 64 -13.80 -23.81 2.33
N GLN A 65 -13.24 -23.22 3.41
CA GLN A 65 -13.84 -23.27 4.75
C GLN A 65 -15.01 -22.29 4.87
N GLU A 66 -16.21 -22.79 5.17
CA GLU A 66 -17.44 -21.98 5.26
C GLU A 66 -17.45 -21.06 6.48
N ASP A 67 -16.73 -21.40 7.55
CA ASP A 67 -16.69 -20.67 8.81
C ASP A 67 -15.71 -19.48 8.80
N ILE A 68 -15.09 -19.16 7.68
CA ILE A 68 -14.23 -17.98 7.49
C ILE A 68 -15.04 -16.85 6.86
N ASP A 69 -15.11 -15.72 7.55
CA ASP A 69 -15.83 -14.52 7.10
C ASP A 69 -14.92 -13.57 6.30
N VAL A 70 -13.67 -13.40 6.76
CA VAL A 70 -12.70 -12.44 6.21
C VAL A 70 -11.39 -13.13 5.92
N VAL A 71 -10.80 -12.83 4.78
CA VAL A 71 -9.47 -13.32 4.38
C VAL A 71 -8.50 -12.16 4.27
N VAL A 72 -7.32 -12.26 4.88
CA VAL A 72 -6.19 -11.38 4.60
C VAL A 72 -5.28 -12.09 3.62
N ILE A 73 -4.97 -11.43 2.49
CA ILE A 73 -4.04 -11.93 1.48
C ILE A 73 -2.76 -11.11 1.60
N ALA A 74 -1.71 -11.70 2.15
CA ALA A 74 -0.38 -11.12 2.35
C ALA A 74 0.72 -12.00 1.73
N SER A 75 0.37 -12.71 0.67
CA SER A 75 1.26 -13.55 -0.15
C SER A 75 2.16 -12.68 -1.04
N PRO A 76 3.17 -13.24 -1.74
CA PRO A 76 3.98 -12.46 -2.68
C PRO A 76 3.14 -11.78 -3.76
N ASN A 77 3.50 -10.55 -4.14
CA ASN A 77 2.70 -9.69 -5.04
C ASN A 77 2.23 -10.38 -6.32
N PHE A 78 3.11 -11.12 -7.00
CA PHE A 78 2.78 -11.82 -8.25
C PHE A 78 1.74 -12.93 -8.09
N THR A 79 1.46 -13.36 -6.86
CA THR A 79 0.45 -14.39 -6.57
C THR A 79 -0.91 -13.79 -6.24
N HIS A 80 -1.02 -12.48 -6.03
CA HIS A 80 -2.27 -11.83 -5.64
C HIS A 80 -3.41 -12.14 -6.60
N ILE A 81 -3.16 -12.06 -7.91
CA ILE A 81 -4.18 -12.33 -8.93
C ILE A 81 -4.71 -13.75 -8.86
N GLU A 82 -3.84 -14.75 -8.67
CA GLU A 82 -4.26 -16.15 -8.60
C GLU A 82 -5.12 -16.41 -7.37
N VAL A 83 -4.71 -15.88 -6.22
CA VAL A 83 -5.49 -15.99 -4.98
C VAL A 83 -6.83 -15.26 -5.10
N MET A 84 -6.84 -14.06 -5.69
CA MET A 84 -8.07 -13.30 -5.91
C MET A 84 -9.03 -13.99 -6.89
N ARG A 85 -8.54 -14.69 -7.91
CA ARG A 85 -9.39 -15.50 -8.82
C ARG A 85 -10.16 -16.58 -8.06
N GLU A 86 -9.53 -17.22 -7.09
CA GLU A 86 -10.19 -18.23 -6.24
C GLU A 86 -11.10 -17.58 -5.18
N LEU A 87 -10.67 -16.46 -4.57
CA LEU A 87 -11.49 -15.72 -3.62
C LEU A 87 -12.81 -15.26 -4.23
N PHE A 88 -12.81 -14.75 -5.47
CA PHE A 88 -14.02 -14.31 -6.17
C PHE A 88 -15.05 -15.40 -6.46
N LYS A 89 -14.70 -16.67 -6.25
CA LYS A 89 -15.66 -17.79 -6.28
C LYS A 89 -16.40 -17.98 -4.96
N THR A 90 -16.07 -17.19 -3.94
CA THR A 90 -16.68 -17.19 -2.60
C THR A 90 -17.39 -15.87 -2.36
N ASP A 91 -18.11 -15.74 -1.24
CA ASP A 91 -18.73 -14.47 -0.79
C ASP A 91 -17.92 -13.83 0.36
N LYS A 92 -16.68 -14.29 0.63
CA LYS A 92 -15.87 -13.81 1.76
C LYS A 92 -15.41 -12.37 1.57
N HIS A 93 -15.34 -11.64 2.67
CA HIS A 93 -14.66 -10.33 2.69
C HIS A 93 -13.15 -10.54 2.57
N VAL A 94 -12.43 -9.56 2.01
CA VAL A 94 -10.98 -9.63 1.84
C VAL A 94 -10.30 -8.31 2.12
N LEU A 95 -9.14 -8.39 2.81
CA LEU A 95 -8.08 -7.40 2.79
C LEU A 95 -6.97 -7.96 1.92
N LEU A 96 -6.75 -7.34 0.77
CA LEU A 96 -5.66 -7.67 -0.14
C LEU A 96 -4.50 -6.71 0.09
N GLU A 97 -3.35 -7.25 0.46
CA GLU A 97 -2.14 -6.45 0.60
C GLU A 97 -1.75 -5.74 -0.69
N LYS A 98 -1.08 -4.64 -0.51
CA LYS A 98 -0.54 -3.84 -1.62
C LYS A 98 0.79 -4.47 -2.16
N PRO A 99 1.14 -4.21 -3.40
CA PRO A 99 0.31 -3.59 -4.44
C PRO A 99 -0.83 -4.52 -4.84
N MET A 100 -1.95 -3.97 -5.30
CA MET A 100 -3.11 -4.78 -5.68
C MET A 100 -2.75 -5.87 -6.71
N CYS A 101 -1.95 -5.51 -7.72
CA CYS A 101 -1.38 -6.39 -8.73
C CYS A 101 -0.04 -5.84 -9.21
N THR A 102 0.71 -6.63 -9.98
CA THR A 102 2.04 -6.28 -10.50
C THR A 102 2.03 -5.78 -11.95
N ASN A 103 0.88 -5.83 -12.62
CA ASN A 103 0.68 -5.36 -13.99
C ASN A 103 -0.76 -4.87 -14.20
N LEU A 104 -1.00 -4.16 -15.31
CA LEU A 104 -2.31 -3.55 -15.61
C LEU A 104 -3.38 -4.59 -15.90
N SER A 105 -3.09 -5.61 -16.68
CA SER A 105 -4.05 -6.65 -17.08
C SER A 105 -4.69 -7.34 -15.87
N ASP A 106 -3.85 -7.77 -14.92
CA ASP A 106 -4.32 -8.38 -13.68
C ASP A 106 -5.09 -7.38 -12.81
N GLY A 107 -4.63 -6.12 -12.78
CA GLY A 107 -5.32 -5.03 -12.07
C GLY A 107 -6.72 -4.77 -12.62
N ILE A 108 -6.89 -4.75 -13.94
CA ILE A 108 -8.18 -4.62 -14.63
C ILE A 108 -9.08 -5.81 -14.27
N GLU A 109 -8.54 -7.04 -14.31
CA GLU A 109 -9.31 -8.23 -13.97
C GLU A 109 -9.84 -8.17 -12.52
N VAL A 110 -8.99 -7.81 -11.56
CA VAL A 110 -9.41 -7.65 -10.15
C VAL A 110 -10.46 -6.58 -10.02
N LEU A 111 -10.26 -5.41 -10.64
CA LEU A 111 -11.21 -4.29 -10.61
C LEU A 111 -12.58 -4.69 -11.17
N GLU A 112 -12.64 -5.37 -12.31
CA GLU A 112 -13.91 -5.78 -12.92
C GLU A 112 -14.63 -6.89 -12.12
N LYS A 113 -13.89 -7.85 -11.57
CA LYS A 113 -14.48 -8.90 -10.74
C LYS A 113 -14.96 -8.38 -9.39
N SER A 114 -14.27 -7.41 -8.80
CA SER A 114 -14.66 -6.82 -7.52
C SER A 114 -16.04 -6.15 -7.57
N LYS A 115 -16.42 -5.58 -8.72
CA LYS A 115 -17.75 -4.96 -8.91
C LYS A 115 -18.91 -5.94 -8.78
N LYS A 116 -18.67 -7.24 -8.95
CA LYS A 116 -19.67 -8.31 -8.88
C LYS A 116 -19.56 -9.14 -7.60
N HIS A 117 -18.51 -8.93 -6.85
CA HIS A 117 -18.26 -9.66 -5.62
C HIS A 117 -19.17 -9.17 -4.49
N LYS A 118 -19.75 -10.09 -3.70
CA LYS A 118 -20.67 -9.72 -2.61
C LYS A 118 -19.94 -9.28 -1.35
N GLY A 119 -18.76 -9.83 -1.11
CA GLY A 119 -17.93 -9.45 0.03
C GLY A 119 -17.28 -8.08 -0.18
N VAL A 120 -16.86 -7.45 0.90
CA VAL A 120 -16.02 -6.25 0.85
C VAL A 120 -14.65 -6.64 0.31
N VAL A 121 -14.14 -5.91 -0.69
CA VAL A 121 -12.76 -5.99 -1.15
C VAL A 121 -12.04 -4.72 -0.74
N TRP A 122 -11.10 -4.86 0.18
CA TRP A 122 -10.29 -3.78 0.73
C TRP A 122 -8.83 -3.93 0.30
N ILE A 123 -8.20 -2.87 -0.16
CA ILE A 123 -6.77 -2.89 -0.54
C ILE A 123 -5.92 -2.31 0.58
N GLY A 124 -4.84 -2.98 0.94
CA GLY A 124 -3.94 -2.67 2.04
C GLY A 124 -3.07 -1.42 1.80
N LEU A 125 -3.70 -0.25 1.61
CA LEU A 125 -3.02 1.04 1.46
C LEU A 125 -3.09 1.82 2.78
N GLU A 126 -2.54 1.25 3.82
CA GLU A 126 -2.66 1.66 5.22
C GLU A 126 -2.04 3.02 5.53
N TYR A 127 -1.12 3.55 4.69
CA TYR A 127 -0.49 4.87 4.95
C TYR A 127 -1.51 6.00 5.12
N ARG A 128 -2.69 5.88 4.53
CA ARG A 128 -3.80 6.81 4.74
C ARG A 128 -4.16 7.00 6.21
N PHE A 129 -3.99 5.95 7.02
CA PHE A 129 -4.37 5.91 8.43
C PHE A 129 -3.25 6.31 9.39
N MET A 130 -2.05 6.64 8.88
CA MET A 130 -0.98 7.19 9.72
C MET A 130 -1.39 8.54 10.32
N SER A 131 -1.14 8.74 11.61
CA SER A 131 -1.52 9.97 12.31
C SER A 131 -0.96 11.25 11.65
N PRO A 132 0.29 11.30 11.12
CA PRO A 132 0.77 12.45 10.36
C PRO A 132 -0.05 12.74 9.10
N ILE A 133 -0.44 11.71 8.35
CA ILE A 133 -1.26 11.85 7.14
C ILE A 133 -2.65 12.36 7.49
N GLN A 134 -3.29 11.79 8.51
CA GLN A 134 -4.59 12.25 8.98
C GLN A 134 -4.53 13.71 9.46
N SER A 135 -3.44 14.11 10.09
CA SER A 135 -3.24 15.51 10.50
C SER A 135 -3.13 16.45 9.30
N LEU A 136 -2.40 16.07 8.23
CA LEU A 136 -2.36 16.85 6.98
C LEU A 136 -3.77 17.03 6.39
N ILE A 137 -4.53 15.93 6.28
CA ILE A 137 -5.90 15.94 5.70
C ILE A 137 -6.82 16.85 6.53
N ASN A 138 -6.73 16.79 7.85
CA ASN A 138 -7.58 17.60 8.74
C ASN A 138 -7.30 19.11 8.63
N HIS A 139 -6.09 19.52 8.24
CA HIS A 139 -5.67 20.92 8.15
C HIS A 139 -5.58 21.44 6.70
N VAL A 140 -5.89 20.61 5.70
CA VAL A 140 -5.72 20.95 4.27
C VAL A 140 -6.47 22.22 3.87
N ASN A 141 -7.65 22.46 4.44
CA ASN A 141 -8.47 23.64 4.12
C ASN A 141 -7.83 24.97 4.55
N GLU A 142 -6.85 24.92 5.48
CA GLU A 142 -6.16 26.12 5.96
C GLU A 142 -5.17 26.69 4.94
N ILE A 143 -4.67 25.87 4.03
CA ILE A 143 -3.73 26.29 2.99
C ILE A 143 -4.38 26.73 1.68
N GLY A 144 -5.70 26.70 1.60
CA GLY A 144 -6.46 27.09 0.41
C GLY A 144 -6.51 26.02 -0.66
N ASN A 145 -6.47 26.41 -1.94
CA ASN A 145 -6.46 25.47 -3.05
C ASN A 145 -5.08 24.86 -3.22
N ILE A 146 -4.98 23.54 -3.12
CA ILE A 146 -3.72 22.83 -3.30
C ILE A 146 -3.19 23.09 -4.71
N LYS A 147 -1.89 23.33 -4.84
CA LYS A 147 -1.19 23.53 -6.11
C LYS A 147 -0.02 22.59 -6.31
N MET A 148 0.62 22.18 -5.23
CA MET A 148 1.77 21.29 -5.30
C MET A 148 1.76 20.30 -4.14
N LEU A 149 2.18 19.07 -4.42
CA LEU A 149 2.48 18.04 -3.43
C LEU A 149 3.87 17.48 -3.68
N SER A 150 4.69 17.42 -2.66
CA SER A 150 5.98 16.74 -2.70
C SER A 150 6.02 15.65 -1.64
N ILE A 151 6.42 14.46 -2.03
CA ILE A 151 6.68 13.34 -1.13
C ILE A 151 8.12 12.88 -1.35
N ARG A 152 8.89 12.79 -0.28
CA ARG A 152 10.22 12.19 -0.27
C ARG A 152 10.19 10.91 0.54
N GLU A 153 10.76 9.83 -0.01
CA GLU A 153 11.02 8.56 0.67
C GLU A 153 12.49 8.25 0.59
N HIS A 154 13.20 8.41 1.70
CA HIS A 154 14.62 8.14 1.84
C HIS A 154 14.83 7.09 2.92
N ARG A 155 15.18 5.88 2.52
CA ARG A 155 15.19 4.72 3.40
C ARG A 155 16.26 3.69 3.07
N PHE A 156 16.24 2.59 3.81
CA PHE A 156 17.06 1.40 3.60
C PHE A 156 16.56 0.54 2.42
N PRO A 157 17.41 -0.33 1.85
CA PRO A 157 17.07 -1.26 0.77
C PRO A 157 15.91 -2.18 1.13
N PHE A 158 15.32 -2.83 0.13
CA PHE A 158 14.33 -3.88 0.38
C PHE A 158 14.92 -5.01 1.22
N LEU A 159 14.21 -5.37 2.28
CA LEU A 159 14.53 -6.52 3.13
C LEU A 159 14.45 -7.83 2.34
N GLU A 160 15.18 -8.83 2.79
CA GLU A 160 15.10 -10.18 2.24
C GLU A 160 13.71 -10.78 2.43
N LYS A 161 13.19 -11.39 1.38
CA LYS A 161 11.96 -12.17 1.37
C LYS A 161 12.28 -13.64 1.08
N VAL A 162 11.32 -14.54 1.33
CA VAL A 162 11.45 -15.95 0.96
C VAL A 162 11.81 -16.05 -0.52
N ASP A 163 12.86 -16.81 -0.85
CA ASP A 163 13.39 -16.99 -2.21
C ASP A 163 13.73 -15.68 -2.94
N ASN A 164 13.94 -14.59 -2.21
CA ASN A 164 14.31 -13.27 -2.75
C ASN A 164 13.46 -12.80 -3.92
N TRP A 165 12.17 -13.17 -3.92
CA TRP A 165 11.24 -12.87 -5.02
C TRP A 165 11.14 -11.36 -5.30
N ASN A 166 11.37 -10.54 -4.30
CA ASN A 166 11.28 -9.07 -4.38
C ASN A 166 12.51 -8.39 -5.01
N ARG A 167 13.38 -9.16 -5.67
CA ARG A 167 14.53 -8.66 -6.42
C ARG A 167 14.24 -8.45 -7.91
N PHE A 168 13.03 -8.83 -8.37
CA PHE A 168 12.69 -8.85 -9.78
C PHE A 168 11.41 -8.11 -10.10
N ASN A 169 11.46 -7.22 -11.10
CA ASN A 169 10.32 -6.45 -11.58
C ASN A 169 9.14 -7.34 -12.01
N GLU A 170 9.43 -8.50 -12.64
CA GLU A 170 8.40 -9.47 -13.05
C GLU A 170 7.55 -9.97 -11.88
N LYS A 171 8.09 -9.98 -10.66
CA LYS A 171 7.41 -10.48 -9.45
C LYS A 171 6.84 -9.37 -8.57
N THR A 172 7.39 -8.18 -8.67
CA THR A 172 7.02 -7.06 -7.81
C THR A 172 6.12 -6.03 -8.49
N GLY A 173 6.16 -5.97 -9.83
CA GLY A 173 5.68 -4.84 -10.61
C GLY A 173 6.71 -3.70 -10.65
N GLY A 174 7.91 -3.88 -10.06
CA GLY A 174 8.98 -2.91 -9.91
C GLY A 174 8.87 -2.04 -8.66
N THR A 175 9.96 -1.36 -8.30
CA THR A 175 10.05 -0.57 -7.07
C THR A 175 8.97 0.50 -6.95
N LEU A 176 8.61 1.16 -8.06
CA LEU A 176 7.58 2.20 -8.06
C LEU A 176 6.17 1.64 -7.87
N VAL A 177 5.93 0.36 -8.15
CA VAL A 177 4.68 -0.34 -7.82
C VAL A 177 4.75 -0.93 -6.41
N GLU A 178 5.78 -1.72 -6.09
CA GLU A 178 5.94 -2.42 -4.81
C GLU A 178 5.95 -1.46 -3.61
N LYS A 179 6.78 -0.42 -3.67
CA LYS A 179 6.97 0.53 -2.57
C LYS A 179 6.12 1.78 -2.73
N CYS A 180 6.08 2.35 -3.93
CA CYS A 180 5.55 3.70 -4.10
C CYS A 180 4.04 3.74 -4.35
N CYS A 181 3.34 2.60 -4.46
CA CYS A 181 1.87 2.58 -4.52
C CYS A 181 1.24 3.31 -3.33
N HIS A 182 1.81 3.26 -2.13
CA HIS A 182 1.36 4.05 -0.99
C HIS A 182 1.41 5.56 -1.27
N PHE A 183 2.50 6.04 -1.86
CA PHE A 183 2.69 7.47 -2.13
C PHE A 183 1.81 7.94 -3.28
N PHE A 184 1.66 7.13 -4.32
CA PHE A 184 0.74 7.41 -5.40
C PHE A 184 -0.72 7.41 -4.92
N ASP A 185 -1.07 6.53 -3.98
CA ASP A 185 -2.36 6.54 -3.31
C ASP A 185 -2.57 7.82 -2.49
N LEU A 186 -1.57 8.25 -1.71
CA LEU A 186 -1.63 9.51 -0.97
C LEU A 186 -1.74 10.72 -1.90
N MET A 187 -1.05 10.70 -3.04
CA MET A 187 -1.18 11.73 -4.06
C MET A 187 -2.60 11.78 -4.62
N ASN A 188 -3.18 10.63 -5.01
CA ASN A 188 -4.56 10.56 -5.48
C ASN A 188 -5.58 10.94 -4.40
N LEU A 189 -5.27 10.72 -3.12
CA LEU A 189 -6.13 11.10 -1.99
C LEU A 189 -6.13 12.60 -1.73
N MET A 190 -4.98 13.26 -1.85
CA MET A 190 -4.80 14.65 -1.43
C MET A 190 -4.93 15.65 -2.58
N MET A 191 -4.65 15.24 -3.82
CA MET A 191 -4.76 16.12 -4.98
C MET A 191 -6.23 16.27 -5.42
N PRO A 192 -6.68 17.50 -5.75
CA PRO A 192 -8.10 17.78 -6.02
C PRO A 192 -8.59 17.32 -7.39
N SER A 193 -7.69 17.15 -8.37
CA SER A 193 -8.02 16.72 -9.73
C SER A 193 -7.32 15.41 -10.12
N LYS A 194 -7.57 14.88 -11.31
CA LYS A 194 -7.02 13.61 -11.77
C LYS A 194 -5.61 13.78 -12.35
N PRO A 195 -4.71 12.82 -12.14
CA PRO A 195 -3.41 12.78 -12.81
C PRO A 195 -3.62 12.53 -14.32
N ILE A 196 -2.90 13.27 -15.17
CA ILE A 196 -3.03 13.17 -16.63
C ILE A 196 -1.72 12.81 -17.33
N LYS A 197 -0.60 13.16 -16.74
CA LYS A 197 0.72 12.92 -17.34
C LYS A 197 1.77 12.65 -16.26
N ILE A 198 2.67 11.75 -16.54
CA ILE A 198 3.76 11.37 -15.63
C ILE A 198 5.09 11.36 -16.38
N TYR A 199 6.15 11.83 -15.72
CA TYR A 199 7.53 11.70 -16.13
C TYR A 199 8.36 11.17 -14.97
N ALA A 200 9.25 10.23 -15.24
CA ALA A 200 10.15 9.70 -14.24
C ALA A 200 11.56 9.48 -14.78
N SER A 201 12.55 9.69 -13.91
CA SER A 201 13.96 9.32 -14.11
C SER A 201 14.43 8.54 -12.90
N GLY A 202 15.12 7.44 -13.10
CA GLY A 202 15.60 6.58 -12.01
C GLY A 202 16.45 5.44 -12.51
N GLY A 203 17.05 4.72 -11.59
CA GLY A 203 17.94 3.62 -11.91
C GLY A 203 18.22 2.69 -10.74
N GLN A 204 19.04 1.69 -11.00
CA GLN A 204 19.67 0.82 -10.00
C GLN A 204 21.14 1.17 -9.94
N ASP A 205 21.54 1.95 -8.92
CA ASP A 205 22.86 2.57 -8.88
C ASP A 205 23.73 2.09 -7.72
N VAL A 206 23.12 1.58 -6.65
CA VAL A 206 23.81 1.23 -5.39
C VAL A 206 23.46 -0.17 -4.90
N ASN A 207 22.15 -0.50 -4.81
CA ASN A 207 21.69 -1.71 -4.16
C ASN A 207 21.67 -2.93 -5.09
N HIS A 208 21.97 -4.11 -4.53
CA HIS A 208 21.77 -5.42 -5.15
C HIS A 208 22.58 -5.66 -6.46
N LEU A 209 23.60 -4.85 -6.74
CA LEU A 209 24.41 -4.94 -7.98
C LEU A 209 25.25 -6.23 -8.05
N ASP A 210 25.71 -6.72 -6.90
CA ASP A 210 26.55 -7.91 -6.78
C ASP A 210 25.76 -9.19 -6.51
N GLU A 211 24.42 -9.07 -6.34
CA GLU A 211 23.56 -10.22 -6.06
C GLU A 211 23.30 -11.02 -7.34
N ARG A 212 23.12 -12.36 -7.16
CA ARG A 212 22.79 -13.28 -8.26
C ARG A 212 21.83 -14.34 -7.74
N TYR A 213 20.72 -14.54 -8.44
CA TYR A 213 19.69 -15.52 -8.13
C TYR A 213 19.39 -16.35 -9.37
N ASP A 214 19.73 -17.65 -9.36
CA ASP A 214 19.62 -18.54 -10.53
C ASP A 214 20.29 -17.96 -11.78
N GLY A 215 21.42 -17.28 -11.59
CA GLY A 215 22.20 -16.63 -12.67
C GLY A 215 21.63 -15.27 -13.12
N LYS A 216 20.47 -14.84 -12.63
CA LYS A 216 19.89 -13.51 -12.92
C LYS A 216 20.42 -12.46 -11.94
N VAL A 217 20.60 -11.25 -12.42
CA VAL A 217 20.88 -10.05 -11.62
C VAL A 217 19.54 -9.42 -11.23
N PRO A 218 19.37 -8.92 -9.99
CA PRO A 218 18.24 -8.06 -9.64
C PRO A 218 18.06 -6.90 -10.63
N ASP A 219 16.80 -6.60 -10.96
CA ASP A 219 16.45 -5.55 -11.94
C ASP A 219 15.55 -4.44 -11.36
N ILE A 220 15.43 -4.39 -10.02
CA ILE A 220 14.66 -3.36 -9.32
C ILE A 220 15.48 -2.08 -9.19
N ILE A 221 14.85 -0.93 -9.47
CA ILE A 221 15.50 0.38 -9.26
C ILE A 221 15.58 0.70 -7.77
N ASP A 222 16.56 1.50 -7.38
CA ASP A 222 16.79 1.91 -5.99
C ASP A 222 16.70 3.42 -5.77
N ASN A 223 16.53 4.19 -6.84
CA ASN A 223 16.25 5.63 -6.76
C ASN A 223 15.40 6.11 -7.93
N SER A 224 14.64 7.18 -7.73
CA SER A 224 13.85 7.81 -8.80
C SER A 224 13.33 9.18 -8.39
N PHE A 225 13.26 10.09 -9.35
CA PHE A 225 12.39 11.27 -9.30
C PHE A 225 11.20 11.06 -10.22
N VAL A 226 10.00 11.29 -9.70
CA VAL A 226 8.74 11.18 -10.47
C VAL A 226 8.00 12.51 -10.41
N LEU A 227 7.55 13.02 -11.55
CA LEU A 227 6.72 14.22 -11.67
C LEU A 227 5.37 13.85 -12.27
N ILE A 228 4.30 14.36 -11.69
CA ILE A 228 2.92 14.12 -12.13
C ILE A 228 2.23 15.47 -12.36
N ASP A 229 1.70 15.67 -13.56
CA ASP A 229 0.79 16.78 -13.88
C ASP A 229 -0.67 16.33 -13.72
N TYR A 230 -1.50 17.20 -13.15
CA TYR A 230 -2.91 17.00 -12.90
C TYR A 230 -3.78 17.86 -13.80
N GLU A 231 -5.04 17.48 -13.97
CA GLU A 231 -5.98 18.05 -14.95
C GLU A 231 -6.18 19.55 -14.76
N ASP A 232 -6.30 20.04 -13.53
CA ASP A 232 -6.52 21.45 -13.20
C ASP A 232 -5.21 22.24 -12.97
N GLY A 233 -4.08 21.65 -13.40
CA GLY A 233 -2.77 22.31 -13.41
C GLY A 233 -1.97 22.17 -12.12
N GLU A 234 -2.41 21.35 -11.18
CA GLU A 234 -1.62 20.97 -10.01
C GLU A 234 -0.47 20.03 -10.39
N ARG A 235 0.49 19.89 -9.50
CA ARG A 235 1.68 19.04 -9.70
C ARG A 235 2.02 18.26 -8.45
N ALA A 236 2.44 17.02 -8.64
CA ALA A 236 3.04 16.24 -7.57
C ALA A 236 4.44 15.74 -7.95
N MET A 237 5.27 15.51 -6.93
CA MET A 237 6.62 14.98 -7.08
C MET A 237 6.87 13.89 -6.04
N LEU A 238 7.48 12.78 -6.48
CA LEU A 238 8.09 11.78 -5.61
C LEU A 238 9.60 11.82 -5.77
N ASP A 239 10.30 11.86 -4.64
CA ASP A 239 11.76 11.72 -4.51
C ASP A 239 12.04 10.43 -3.74
N LEU A 240 12.45 9.38 -4.46
CA LEU A 240 12.73 8.05 -3.91
C LEU A 240 14.23 7.79 -3.84
N CYS A 241 14.74 7.40 -2.66
CA CYS A 241 16.07 6.87 -2.47
C CYS A 241 16.05 5.69 -1.49
N MET A 242 16.48 4.51 -1.96
CA MET A 242 16.51 3.26 -1.19
C MET A 242 17.91 2.92 -0.66
N PHE A 243 18.81 3.91 -0.57
CA PHE A 243 20.15 3.79 0.01
C PHE A 243 20.50 5.01 0.89
N ALA A 244 19.51 5.47 1.63
CA ALA A 244 19.60 6.65 2.51
C ALA A 244 19.31 6.29 3.97
N GLU A 245 19.91 5.20 4.44
CA GLU A 245 19.82 4.71 5.81
C GLU A 245 20.36 5.75 6.80
N ALA A 246 19.87 5.66 8.03
CA ALA A 246 20.25 6.55 9.14
C ALA A 246 19.86 8.03 8.95
N GLY A 247 19.01 8.34 7.99
CA GLY A 247 18.31 9.62 7.94
C GLY A 247 17.42 9.80 9.18
N LYS A 248 17.25 11.05 9.64
CA LYS A 248 16.37 11.34 10.78
C LYS A 248 14.91 10.99 10.48
N TYR A 249 14.48 11.18 9.24
CA TYR A 249 13.13 10.93 8.75
C TYR A 249 13.20 10.06 7.51
N GLU A 250 12.32 9.08 7.41
CA GLU A 250 12.18 8.26 6.22
C GLU A 250 11.32 8.97 5.18
N GLN A 251 10.22 9.61 5.62
CA GLN A 251 9.35 10.36 4.72
C GLN A 251 9.27 11.84 5.10
N GLU A 252 9.15 12.66 4.07
CA GLU A 252 8.77 14.06 4.17
C GLU A 252 7.63 14.34 3.21
N ILE A 253 6.56 14.95 3.70
CA ILE A 253 5.38 15.25 2.89
C ILE A 253 5.05 16.73 3.02
N VAL A 254 4.98 17.40 1.87
CA VAL A 254 4.76 18.83 1.77
C VAL A 254 3.58 19.12 0.83
N LEU A 255 2.52 19.70 1.37
CA LEU A 255 1.37 20.22 0.63
C LEU A 255 1.46 21.75 0.55
N THR A 256 1.44 22.31 -0.65
CA THR A 256 1.45 23.74 -0.87
C THR A 256 0.19 24.18 -1.57
N GLY A 257 -0.56 25.07 -0.93
CA GLY A 257 -1.73 25.73 -1.47
C GLY A 257 -1.48 27.19 -1.81
N ASP A 258 -2.50 27.88 -2.32
CA ASP A 258 -2.42 29.29 -2.68
C ASP A 258 -2.37 30.24 -1.46
N ARG A 259 -2.74 29.76 -0.25
CA ARG A 259 -2.74 30.54 0.99
C ARG A 259 -1.71 30.11 2.03
N GLY A 260 -1.11 28.92 1.87
CA GLY A 260 -0.16 28.41 2.85
C GLY A 260 0.45 27.08 2.46
N LYS A 261 1.14 26.46 3.42
CA LYS A 261 1.82 25.18 3.24
C LYS A 261 1.70 24.32 4.51
N LEU A 262 1.59 23.03 4.34
CA LEU A 262 1.67 22.01 5.38
C LEU A 262 2.89 21.13 5.15
N GLU A 263 3.66 20.85 6.19
CA GLU A 263 4.83 19.98 6.15
C GLU A 263 4.78 19.01 7.32
N THR A 264 5.05 17.73 7.05
CA THR A 264 5.21 16.71 8.09
C THR A 264 6.28 15.70 7.71
N HIS A 265 6.75 14.98 8.72
CA HIS A 265 7.75 13.92 8.58
C HIS A 265 7.24 12.62 9.19
N ILE A 266 7.74 11.50 8.70
CA ILE A 266 7.51 10.17 9.28
C ILE A 266 8.87 9.49 9.47
N PRO A 267 9.18 9.02 10.67
CA PRO A 267 8.43 9.25 11.92
C PRO A 267 8.42 10.72 12.34
N GLY A 268 7.31 11.18 12.89
CA GLY A 268 7.16 12.56 13.34
C GLY A 268 5.89 12.77 14.15
N ASN A 269 5.88 13.84 14.93
CA ASN A 269 4.79 14.15 15.86
C ASN A 269 4.21 15.56 15.67
N GLU A 270 4.54 16.21 14.55
CA GLU A 270 4.09 17.58 14.28
C GLU A 270 3.82 17.83 12.79
N VAL A 271 2.92 18.75 12.52
CA VAL A 271 2.71 19.38 11.22
C VAL A 271 3.08 20.85 11.34
N LEU A 272 3.98 21.32 10.50
CA LEU A 272 4.26 22.73 10.35
C LEU A 272 3.25 23.32 9.36
N LEU A 273 2.43 24.27 9.84
CA LEU A 273 1.48 25.03 9.03
C LEU A 273 1.99 26.45 8.86
N THR A 274 2.13 26.88 7.62
CA THR A 274 2.51 28.26 7.30
C THR A 274 1.34 29.01 6.66
N ASN A 275 1.21 30.28 6.98
CA ASN A 275 0.23 31.19 6.36
C ASN A 275 0.97 32.25 5.54
N ARG A 276 0.72 32.25 4.22
CA ARG A 276 1.36 33.15 3.27
C ARG A 276 0.96 34.60 3.45
N GLN A 277 -0.29 34.86 3.80
CA GLN A 277 -0.84 36.23 3.91
C GLN A 277 -0.33 36.91 5.18
N GLU A 278 -0.23 36.16 6.28
CA GLU A 278 0.19 36.67 7.57
C GLU A 278 1.71 36.60 7.78
N TYR A 279 2.46 35.99 6.86
CA TYR A 279 3.88 35.67 7.00
C TYR A 279 4.20 34.97 8.33
N SER A 280 3.30 34.07 8.73
CA SER A 280 3.36 33.37 10.01
C SER A 280 3.45 31.87 9.83
N HIS A 281 3.88 31.17 10.87
CA HIS A 281 3.83 29.74 10.95
C HIS A 281 3.43 29.29 12.37
N ARG A 282 2.85 28.11 12.44
CA ARG A 282 2.58 27.41 13.69
C ARG A 282 2.82 25.92 13.56
N THR A 283 3.18 25.31 14.65
CA THR A 283 3.28 23.85 14.76
C THR A 283 1.96 23.31 15.31
N VAL A 284 1.45 22.28 14.67
CA VAL A 284 0.31 21.48 15.13
C VAL A 284 0.84 20.16 15.64
N GLU A 285 0.65 19.89 16.91
CA GLU A 285 1.01 18.59 17.50
C GLU A 285 0.11 17.49 16.94
N ILE A 286 0.71 16.42 16.45
CA ILE A 286 0.00 15.23 15.96
C ILE A 286 -0.42 14.41 17.17
N LYS A 287 -1.72 14.12 17.24
CA LYS A 287 -2.27 13.21 18.23
C LYS A 287 -2.38 11.82 17.61
N GLU A 288 -1.73 10.86 18.24
CA GLU A 288 -1.93 9.46 17.86
C GLU A 288 -3.38 9.04 18.06
N ASP A 289 -3.87 8.18 17.19
CA ASP A 289 -5.22 7.64 17.33
C ASP A 289 -5.28 6.76 18.59
N SER A 290 -6.08 7.16 19.55
CA SER A 290 -6.23 6.47 20.84
C SER A 290 -6.78 5.04 20.74
N ARG A 291 -7.28 4.65 19.58
CA ARG A 291 -7.75 3.29 19.29
C ARG A 291 -6.60 2.31 19.06
N VAL A 292 -5.40 2.79 18.68
CA VAL A 292 -4.24 1.95 18.39
C VAL A 292 -3.83 1.14 19.61
N LYS A 293 -3.78 -0.18 19.46
CA LYS A 293 -3.31 -1.14 20.47
C LYS A 293 -2.09 -1.94 20.03
N GLU A 294 -1.75 -1.84 18.76
CA GLU A 294 -0.56 -2.45 18.15
C GLU A 294 0.05 -1.44 17.19
N VAL A 295 1.29 -1.06 17.44
CA VAL A 295 1.98 -0.04 16.62
C VAL A 295 2.54 -0.66 15.34
N GLY A 296 3.07 -1.89 15.41
CA GLY A 296 3.63 -2.62 14.28
C GLY A 296 4.72 -1.84 13.53
N PHE A 297 4.92 -2.21 12.28
CA PHE A 297 5.91 -1.55 11.40
C PHE A 297 5.38 -0.25 10.76
N HIS A 298 4.06 -0.02 10.78
CA HIS A 298 3.41 1.11 10.11
C HIS A 298 2.76 2.10 11.10
N HIS A 299 3.39 2.30 12.27
CA HIS A 299 2.98 3.31 13.26
C HIS A 299 1.49 3.22 13.65
N GLY A 300 0.95 1.99 13.74
CA GLY A 300 -0.44 1.73 14.09
C GLY A 300 -1.44 1.84 12.93
N ALA A 301 -1.00 2.22 11.74
CA ALA A 301 -1.88 2.38 10.58
C ALA A 301 -2.54 1.07 10.16
N SER A 302 -1.79 -0.05 10.12
CA SER A 302 -2.35 -1.38 9.83
C SER A 302 -3.40 -1.81 10.88
N TYR A 303 -3.24 -1.41 12.13
CA TYR A 303 -4.25 -1.67 13.16
C TYR A 303 -5.55 -0.90 12.90
N ILE A 304 -5.43 0.40 12.60
CA ILE A 304 -6.60 1.24 12.27
C ILE A 304 -7.27 0.74 11.00
N GLU A 305 -6.52 0.35 9.99
CA GLU A 305 -7.06 -0.24 8.75
C GLU A 305 -7.98 -1.43 9.03
N HIS A 306 -7.56 -2.36 9.90
CA HIS A 306 -8.43 -3.46 10.33
C HIS A 306 -9.69 -2.99 11.04
N LEU A 307 -9.61 -1.95 11.89
CA LEU A 307 -10.81 -1.40 12.54
C LEU A 307 -11.78 -0.81 11.52
N GLU A 308 -11.28 -0.07 10.53
CA GLU A 308 -12.10 0.53 9.47
C GLU A 308 -12.72 -0.53 8.55
N LEU A 309 -11.98 -1.58 8.19
CA LEU A 309 -12.51 -2.73 7.46
C LEU A 309 -13.65 -3.42 8.22
N ILE A 310 -13.45 -3.70 9.52
CA ILE A 310 -14.45 -4.35 10.37
C ILE A 310 -15.70 -3.47 10.49
N ASP A 311 -15.52 -2.16 10.64
CA ASP A 311 -16.62 -1.20 10.70
C ASP A 311 -17.40 -1.16 9.37
N CYS A 312 -16.67 -1.15 8.25
CA CYS A 312 -17.23 -1.23 6.90
C CYS A 312 -18.10 -2.49 6.73
N ILE A 313 -17.59 -3.66 7.11
CA ILE A 313 -18.33 -4.93 7.06
C ILE A 313 -19.57 -4.90 7.93
N LYS A 314 -19.44 -4.46 9.20
CA LYS A 314 -20.55 -4.43 10.17
C LYS A 314 -21.68 -3.48 9.76
N LYS A 315 -21.35 -2.38 9.09
CA LYS A 315 -22.33 -1.35 8.67
C LYS A 315 -22.84 -1.55 7.24
N GLY A 316 -22.21 -2.44 6.45
CA GLY A 316 -22.52 -2.62 5.03
C GLY A 316 -22.16 -1.40 4.17
N ASN A 317 -21.15 -0.63 4.57
CA ASN A 317 -20.68 0.53 3.84
C ASN A 317 -19.77 0.13 2.67
N GLN A 318 -19.52 1.07 1.76
CA GLN A 318 -18.45 0.92 0.75
C GLN A 318 -17.07 1.04 1.43
N PRO A 319 -16.07 0.25 0.98
CA PRO A 319 -14.73 0.32 1.53
C PRO A 319 -14.08 1.68 1.27
N LEU A 320 -13.38 2.21 2.28
CA LEU A 320 -12.61 3.46 2.14
C LEU A 320 -11.45 3.30 1.16
N VAL A 321 -10.90 2.11 1.07
CA VAL A 321 -9.81 1.75 0.15
C VAL A 321 -10.27 0.59 -0.73
N ASP A 322 -11.01 0.92 -1.78
CA ASP A 322 -11.57 -0.03 -2.74
C ASP A 322 -10.55 -0.43 -3.84
N CYS A 323 -10.95 -1.34 -4.72
CA CYS A 323 -10.12 -1.78 -5.84
C CYS A 323 -9.79 -0.66 -6.83
N GLN A 324 -10.65 0.37 -6.97
CA GLN A 324 -10.34 1.51 -7.85
C GLN A 324 -9.11 2.26 -7.33
N LYS A 325 -9.02 2.51 -6.03
CA LYS A 325 -7.87 3.19 -5.41
C LYS A 325 -6.60 2.35 -5.52
N GLY A 326 -6.71 1.03 -5.31
CA GLY A 326 -5.61 0.11 -5.55
C GLY A 326 -5.14 0.13 -7.00
N PHE A 327 -6.06 0.12 -7.96
CA PHE A 327 -5.76 0.20 -9.38
C PHE A 327 -5.11 1.53 -9.76
N ASP A 328 -5.69 2.66 -9.35
CA ASP A 328 -5.15 3.99 -9.63
C ASP A 328 -3.71 4.16 -9.11
N SER A 329 -3.39 3.56 -7.96
CA SER A 329 -2.04 3.61 -7.39
C SER A 329 -1.02 2.81 -8.21
N ILE A 330 -1.38 1.62 -8.71
CA ILE A 330 -0.46 0.82 -9.54
C ILE A 330 -0.32 1.39 -10.96
N VAL A 331 -1.35 2.04 -11.49
CA VAL A 331 -1.28 2.73 -12.80
C VAL A 331 -0.17 3.77 -12.80
N LEU A 332 -0.09 4.61 -11.76
CA LEU A 332 0.98 5.61 -11.65
C LEU A 332 2.36 4.97 -11.52
N GLY A 333 2.49 3.91 -10.73
CA GLY A 333 3.75 3.18 -10.59
C GLY A 333 4.24 2.56 -11.89
N LEU A 334 3.35 1.89 -12.63
CA LEU A 334 3.66 1.26 -13.92
C LEU A 334 3.97 2.30 -15.01
N ALA A 335 3.19 3.37 -15.09
CA ALA A 335 3.45 4.46 -16.02
C ALA A 335 4.77 5.19 -15.73
N ALA A 336 5.13 5.37 -14.46
CA ALA A 336 6.42 5.92 -14.07
C ALA A 336 7.58 5.01 -14.50
N GLN A 337 7.44 3.70 -14.35
CA GLN A 337 8.45 2.75 -14.84
C GLN A 337 8.58 2.76 -16.37
N GLU A 338 7.46 2.84 -17.10
CA GLU A 338 7.51 2.98 -18.55
C GLU A 338 8.18 4.30 -18.97
N SER A 339 7.94 5.39 -18.22
CA SER A 339 8.65 6.67 -18.44
C SER A 339 10.16 6.55 -18.25
N ILE A 340 10.62 5.85 -17.21
CA ILE A 340 12.07 5.58 -17.00
C ILE A 340 12.64 4.79 -18.18
N LYS A 341 11.93 3.76 -18.62
CA LYS A 341 12.36 2.87 -19.69
C LYS A 341 12.46 3.57 -21.07
N THR A 342 11.50 4.45 -21.36
CA THR A 342 11.43 5.15 -22.66
C THR A 342 12.17 6.48 -22.66
N GLY A 343 12.40 7.10 -21.51
CA GLY A 343 12.92 8.46 -21.38
C GLY A 343 11.87 9.54 -21.70
N GLU A 344 10.62 9.15 -21.94
CA GLU A 344 9.53 10.03 -22.38
C GLU A 344 8.49 10.26 -21.28
N SER A 345 7.74 11.33 -21.37
CA SER A 345 6.55 11.52 -20.52
C SER A 345 5.39 10.67 -21.02
N ILE A 346 4.66 10.04 -20.11
CA ILE A 346 3.54 9.16 -20.41
C ILE A 346 2.23 9.90 -20.18
N ASN A 347 1.37 9.96 -21.20
CA ASN A 347 -0.03 10.36 -21.06
C ASN A 347 -0.82 9.19 -20.47
N LEU A 348 -1.45 9.39 -19.30
CA LEU A 348 -2.10 8.30 -18.56
C LEU A 348 -3.35 7.76 -19.26
N ASN A 349 -4.09 8.61 -19.98
CA ASN A 349 -5.25 8.15 -20.73
C ASN A 349 -4.84 7.25 -21.91
N ASP A 350 -3.78 7.60 -22.62
CA ASP A 350 -3.29 6.80 -23.75
C ASP A 350 -2.63 5.51 -23.24
N PHE A 351 -1.92 5.57 -22.12
CA PHE A 351 -1.34 4.40 -21.45
C PHE A 351 -2.41 3.36 -21.08
N LEU A 352 -3.51 3.80 -20.51
CA LEU A 352 -4.63 2.93 -20.17
C LEU A 352 -5.35 2.39 -21.42
N LYS A 353 -5.57 3.19 -22.46
CA LYS A 353 -6.27 2.74 -23.69
C LYS A 353 -5.51 1.59 -24.36
N ASN A 354 -4.18 1.70 -24.46
CA ASN A 354 -3.37 0.67 -25.11
C ASN A 354 -3.50 -0.70 -24.44
N GLU A 355 -3.84 -0.76 -23.15
CA GLU A 355 -4.05 -2.00 -22.39
C GLU A 355 -5.51 -2.50 -22.42
N TYR A 356 -6.49 -1.60 -22.65
CA TYR A 356 -7.91 -1.98 -22.77
C TYR A 356 -8.29 -2.52 -24.18
N GLU A 357 -7.42 -2.31 -25.18
CA GLU A 357 -7.66 -2.75 -26.57
C GLU A 357 -7.06 -4.16 -26.87
N ILE A 358 -6.48 -4.82 -25.86
CA ILE A 358 -6.07 -6.22 -25.93
C ILE A 358 -7.14 -7.08 -25.23
#